data_eb170a35bd9299578379989e47ab5119
#
_entry.id   eb170a35bd9299578379989e47ab5119
#
_cell.length_a   1.000
_cell.length_b   1.000
_cell.length_c   1.000
_cell.angle_alpha   90.00
_cell.angle_beta   90.00
_cell.angle_gamma   90.00
#
_symmetry.space_group_name_H-M   'P 1'
#
loop_
_entity.id
_entity.type
_entity.pdbx_description
1 polymer ?
#
loop_
_entity_poly.entity_id
_entity_poly.type
_entity_poly.pdbx_seq_one_letter_code
_entity_poly.pdbx_strand_id
1 'polypeptide(L)'
;MPEKTVQKEPGKKPAPPKKPKPQQEVVVQIPLSELHPFPDHPFQVREDASMQETAESVKEYGVLVPALARPREDGGYELIAGHRRKHACELAGLATMPVIVRDIDRDAATIIMVDSNLQRENILPSERAQAYKMKLEAIRRKAGRPVPPPQGYQRLLCGHVPADL
;
A
#
# COMPACT_ATOMS: atom_id res chain seq x y z
N MET A 1 54.92 36.85 -1.15
CA MET A 1 53.59 36.50 -0.68
C MET A 1 52.92 35.69 -1.81
N PRO A 2 52.81 34.34 -1.72
CA PRO A 2 52.13 33.55 -2.74
C PRO A 2 50.63 33.45 -2.39
N GLU A 3 49.78 33.76 -3.38
CA GLU A 3 48.33 33.64 -3.33
C GLU A 3 47.93 32.18 -3.21
N LYS A 4 47.04 31.83 -2.22
CA LYS A 4 46.43 30.53 -2.07
C LYS A 4 45.24 30.40 -3.02
N THR A 5 45.42 29.66 -4.09
CA THR A 5 44.34 29.19 -4.99
C THR A 5 43.50 28.19 -4.23
N VAL A 6 42.25 28.59 -3.92
CA VAL A 6 41.24 27.70 -3.36
C VAL A 6 40.66 26.84 -4.50
N GLN A 7 41.02 25.59 -4.59
CA GLN A 7 40.43 24.62 -5.49
C GLN A 7 39.04 24.22 -4.97
N LYS A 8 38.02 24.61 -5.72
CA LYS A 8 36.61 24.26 -5.51
C LYS A 8 36.40 22.80 -5.94
N GLU A 9 36.18 21.90 -5.00
CA GLU A 9 35.84 20.50 -5.29
C GLU A 9 34.53 20.40 -6.08
N PRO A 10 34.44 19.55 -7.14
CA PRO A 10 33.21 19.36 -7.88
C PRO A 10 32.20 18.53 -7.04
N GLY A 11 31.01 19.09 -6.85
CA GLY A 11 29.91 18.53 -6.10
C GLY A 11 29.59 17.08 -6.53
N LYS A 12 29.62 16.20 -5.54
CA LYS A 12 29.31 14.77 -5.64
C LYS A 12 27.85 14.62 -6.05
N LYS A 13 27.60 14.22 -7.30
CA LYS A 13 26.25 13.87 -7.80
C LYS A 13 25.66 12.77 -6.91
N PRO A 14 24.39 12.88 -6.48
CA PRO A 14 23.74 11.81 -5.74
C PRO A 14 23.69 10.55 -6.59
N ALA A 15 24.10 9.42 -5.99
CA ALA A 15 24.10 8.12 -6.64
C ALA A 15 22.66 7.73 -7.03
N PRO A 16 22.46 7.09 -8.19
CA PRO A 16 21.12 6.64 -8.58
C PRO A 16 20.59 5.63 -7.56
N PRO A 17 19.26 5.61 -7.30
CA PRO A 17 18.67 4.70 -6.34
C PRO A 17 18.99 3.26 -6.73
N LYS A 18 19.59 2.50 -5.80
CA LYS A 18 19.93 1.08 -5.99
C LYS A 18 18.65 0.34 -6.34
N LYS A 19 18.61 -0.29 -7.50
CA LYS A 19 17.55 -1.25 -7.88
C LYS A 19 17.43 -2.27 -6.76
N PRO A 20 16.21 -2.58 -6.28
CA PRO A 20 16.02 -3.59 -5.25
C PRO A 20 16.61 -4.91 -5.75
N LYS A 21 17.48 -5.53 -4.93
CA LYS A 21 18.01 -6.87 -5.20
C LYS A 21 16.81 -7.81 -5.33
N PRO A 22 16.83 -8.82 -6.22
CA PRO A 22 15.80 -9.84 -6.28
C PRO A 22 15.77 -10.54 -4.91
N GLN A 23 14.80 -10.18 -4.08
CA GLN A 23 14.54 -10.88 -2.83
C GLN A 23 13.91 -12.21 -3.25
N GLN A 24 14.47 -13.32 -2.80
CA GLN A 24 13.85 -14.62 -2.97
C GLN A 24 12.47 -14.56 -2.30
N GLU A 25 11.43 -14.70 -3.11
CA GLU A 25 10.05 -14.68 -2.63
C GLU A 25 9.78 -15.97 -1.85
N VAL A 26 9.88 -15.88 -0.54
CA VAL A 26 9.58 -17.01 0.34
C VAL A 26 8.10 -16.96 0.67
N VAL A 27 7.39 -18.03 0.32
CA VAL A 27 5.98 -18.21 0.70
C VAL A 27 5.93 -18.74 2.14
N VAL A 28 5.26 -18.02 3.02
CA VAL A 28 5.11 -18.38 4.44
C VAL A 28 3.63 -18.59 4.74
N GLN A 29 3.29 -19.61 5.54
CA GLN A 29 1.94 -19.80 6.06
C GLN A 29 1.75 -18.87 7.26
N ILE A 30 0.83 -17.90 7.13
CA ILE A 30 0.56 -16.91 8.16
C ILE A 30 -0.88 -17.08 8.67
N PRO A 31 -1.10 -17.04 10.00
CA PRO A 31 -2.44 -17.05 10.59
C PRO A 31 -3.26 -15.85 10.10
N LEU A 32 -4.54 -16.07 9.79
CA LEU A 32 -5.44 -14.99 9.33
C LEU A 32 -5.59 -13.88 10.36
N SER A 33 -5.45 -14.21 11.65
CA SER A 33 -5.49 -13.25 12.76
C SER A 33 -4.34 -12.24 12.76
N GLU A 34 -3.19 -12.60 12.18
CA GLU A 34 -2.01 -11.72 12.07
C GLU A 34 -2.01 -10.89 10.79
N LEU A 35 -2.94 -11.16 9.87
CA LEU A 35 -3.08 -10.44 8.62
C LEU A 35 -4.08 -9.28 8.78
N HIS A 36 -3.56 -8.08 8.87
CA HIS A 36 -4.36 -6.86 8.96
C HIS A 36 -4.63 -6.26 7.57
N PRO A 37 -5.82 -5.66 7.35
CA PRO A 37 -6.10 -4.97 6.10
C PRO A 37 -5.18 -3.74 5.94
N PHE A 38 -4.90 -3.37 4.70
CA PHE A 38 -4.16 -2.15 4.41
C PHE A 38 -5.00 -0.93 4.84
N PRO A 39 -4.42 0.06 5.58
CA PRO A 39 -5.13 1.28 5.97
C PRO A 39 -5.67 2.03 4.74
N ASP A 40 -6.86 2.58 4.86
CA ASP A 40 -7.51 3.38 3.81
C ASP A 40 -7.67 2.65 2.47
N HIS A 41 -7.79 1.30 2.50
CA HIS A 41 -7.94 0.49 1.30
C HIS A 41 -9.18 0.92 0.51
N PRO A 42 -9.05 1.46 -0.72
CA PRO A 42 -10.17 2.06 -1.44
C PRO A 42 -11.14 1.05 -2.04
N PHE A 43 -10.71 -0.21 -2.21
CA PHE A 43 -11.48 -1.25 -2.87
C PHE A 43 -12.21 -2.11 -1.85
N GLN A 44 -13.54 -2.18 -1.96
CA GLN A 44 -14.33 -3.02 -1.08
C GLN A 44 -14.32 -4.48 -1.52
N VAL A 45 -14.24 -5.38 -0.55
CA VAL A 45 -14.49 -6.81 -0.76
C VAL A 45 -16.00 -7.00 -0.73
N ARG A 46 -16.58 -7.39 -1.86
CA ARG A 46 -18.03 -7.64 -1.98
C ARG A 46 -18.31 -9.11 -1.76
N GLU A 47 -19.38 -9.39 -1.04
CA GLU A 47 -19.93 -10.73 -0.90
C GLU A 47 -20.92 -10.97 -2.07
N ASP A 48 -20.38 -11.45 -3.16
CA ASP A 48 -21.12 -11.82 -4.35
C ASP A 48 -21.00 -13.34 -4.63
N ALA A 49 -21.75 -13.84 -5.60
CA ALA A 49 -21.68 -15.25 -6.02
C ALA A 49 -20.23 -15.68 -6.35
N SER A 50 -19.46 -14.80 -6.98
CA SER A 50 -18.05 -15.03 -7.30
C SER A 50 -17.18 -15.17 -6.03
N MET A 51 -17.58 -14.57 -4.90
CA MET A 51 -16.87 -14.77 -3.61
C MET A 51 -17.17 -16.18 -3.06
N GLN A 52 -18.41 -16.65 -3.18
CA GLN A 52 -18.78 -17.99 -2.73
C GLN A 52 -18.06 -19.06 -3.54
N GLU A 53 -18.02 -18.93 -4.87
CA GLU A 53 -17.22 -19.82 -5.75
C GLU A 53 -15.74 -19.81 -5.36
N THR A 54 -15.19 -18.64 -5.03
CA THR A 54 -13.80 -18.52 -4.57
C THR A 54 -13.61 -19.24 -3.23
N ALA A 55 -14.54 -19.10 -2.29
CA ALA A 55 -14.47 -19.77 -1.00
C ALA A 55 -14.59 -21.30 -1.13
N GLU A 56 -15.45 -21.79 -1.99
CA GLU A 56 -15.57 -23.24 -2.29
C GLU A 56 -14.27 -23.77 -2.91
N SER A 57 -13.71 -23.06 -3.88
CA SER A 57 -12.43 -23.43 -4.50
C SER A 57 -11.29 -23.44 -3.46
N VAL A 58 -11.25 -22.44 -2.56
CA VAL A 58 -10.26 -22.37 -1.48
C VAL A 58 -10.44 -23.51 -0.48
N LYS A 59 -11.67 -23.93 -0.22
CA LYS A 59 -11.96 -25.07 0.67
C LYS A 59 -11.52 -26.40 0.06
N GLU A 60 -11.64 -26.57 -1.24
CA GLU A 60 -11.30 -27.80 -1.95
C GLU A 60 -9.79 -27.90 -2.28
N TYR A 61 -9.21 -26.84 -2.81
CA TYR A 61 -7.83 -26.84 -3.32
C TYR A 61 -6.87 -26.01 -2.48
N GLY A 62 -7.35 -25.31 -1.46
CA GLY A 62 -6.54 -24.33 -0.73
C GLY A 62 -6.29 -23.06 -1.54
N VAL A 63 -5.41 -22.20 -1.03
CA VAL A 63 -5.02 -20.96 -1.71
C VAL A 63 -3.86 -21.25 -2.66
N LEU A 64 -4.12 -21.33 -3.96
CA LEU A 64 -3.11 -21.65 -4.98
C LEU A 64 -2.15 -20.49 -5.25
N VAL A 65 -2.61 -19.26 -5.18
CA VAL A 65 -1.80 -18.06 -5.40
C VAL A 65 -1.58 -17.35 -4.08
N PRO A 66 -0.34 -17.21 -3.59
CA PRO A 66 -0.07 -16.56 -2.32
C PRO A 66 -0.47 -15.08 -2.33
N ALA A 67 -0.86 -14.56 -1.17
CA ALA A 67 -1.09 -13.14 -0.98
C ALA A 67 0.23 -12.39 -0.82
N LEU A 68 0.19 -11.06 -0.90
CA LEU A 68 1.35 -10.21 -0.66
C LEU A 68 1.12 -9.37 0.60
N ALA A 69 2.06 -9.41 1.53
CA ALA A 69 2.02 -8.63 2.76
C ALA A 69 3.38 -8.02 3.08
N ARG A 70 3.39 -7.06 3.99
CA ARG A 70 4.60 -6.49 4.58
C ARG A 70 4.53 -6.60 6.11
N PRO A 71 5.68 -6.64 6.82
CA PRO A 71 5.68 -6.60 8.27
C PRO A 71 5.18 -5.22 8.77
N ARG A 72 4.47 -5.22 9.90
CA ARG A 72 4.07 -4.00 10.61
C ARG A 72 5.04 -3.71 11.75
N GLU A 73 5.21 -2.44 12.09
CA GLU A 73 6.01 -2.00 13.23
C GLU A 73 5.40 -2.44 14.56
N ASP A 74 4.05 -2.49 14.62
CA ASP A 74 3.28 -2.91 15.81
C ASP A 74 3.12 -4.44 15.94
N GLY A 75 3.75 -5.21 15.07
CA GLY A 75 3.60 -6.67 14.99
C GLY A 75 2.52 -7.11 14.00
N GLY A 76 2.61 -8.37 13.57
CA GLY A 76 1.78 -8.93 12.50
C GLY A 76 2.15 -8.40 11.11
N TYR A 77 1.25 -8.60 10.15
CA TYR A 77 1.49 -8.30 8.75
C TYR A 77 0.35 -7.45 8.19
N GLU A 78 0.69 -6.54 7.31
CA GLU A 78 -0.26 -5.70 6.57
C GLU A 78 -0.43 -6.25 5.16
N LEU A 79 -1.66 -6.62 4.83
CA LEU A 79 -2.00 -7.25 3.55
C LEU A 79 -2.05 -6.20 2.44
N ILE A 80 -1.15 -6.30 1.47
CA ILE A 80 -1.07 -5.38 0.32
C ILE A 80 -1.98 -5.85 -0.81
N ALA A 81 -1.95 -7.14 -1.12
CA ALA A 81 -2.77 -7.75 -2.16
C ALA A 81 -3.28 -9.13 -1.72
N GLY A 82 -4.53 -9.44 -2.05
CA GLY A 82 -5.15 -10.72 -1.73
C GLY A 82 -6.29 -10.64 -0.71
N HIS A 83 -6.90 -9.49 -0.48
CA HIS A 83 -8.02 -9.28 0.45
C HIS A 83 -9.19 -10.23 0.19
N ARG A 84 -9.55 -10.47 -1.09
CA ARG A 84 -10.60 -11.45 -1.45
C ARG A 84 -10.21 -12.87 -1.05
N ARG A 85 -8.93 -13.25 -1.21
CA ARG A 85 -8.43 -14.58 -0.80
C ARG A 85 -8.44 -14.75 0.70
N LYS A 86 -8.06 -13.71 1.46
CA LYS A 86 -8.17 -13.72 2.92
C LYS A 86 -9.63 -13.94 3.34
N HIS A 87 -10.57 -13.18 2.78
CA HIS A 87 -11.98 -13.32 3.09
C HIS A 87 -12.54 -14.71 2.71
N ALA A 88 -12.13 -15.24 1.55
CA ALA A 88 -12.49 -16.60 1.14
C ALA A 88 -11.93 -17.67 2.11
N CYS A 89 -10.71 -17.49 2.66
CA CYS A 89 -10.17 -18.37 3.70
C CYS A 89 -10.99 -18.29 4.99
N GLU A 90 -11.44 -17.11 5.40
CA GLU A 90 -12.32 -16.92 6.57
C GLU A 90 -13.65 -17.66 6.36
N LEU A 91 -14.28 -17.53 5.19
CA LEU A 91 -15.52 -18.27 4.84
C LEU A 91 -15.30 -19.79 4.75
N ALA A 92 -14.14 -20.21 4.25
CA ALA A 92 -13.78 -21.63 4.16
C ALA A 92 -13.37 -22.24 5.52
N GLY A 93 -13.22 -21.44 6.59
CA GLY A 93 -12.83 -21.88 7.92
C GLY A 93 -11.34 -22.26 8.04
N LEU A 94 -10.48 -21.74 7.17
CA LEU A 94 -9.03 -21.96 7.24
C LEU A 94 -8.41 -21.03 8.29
N ALA A 95 -7.45 -21.57 9.07
CA ALA A 95 -6.74 -20.79 10.08
C ALA A 95 -5.56 -20.00 9.53
N THR A 96 -4.95 -20.47 8.45
CA THR A 96 -3.76 -19.88 7.85
C THR A 96 -3.92 -19.74 6.34
N MET A 97 -3.12 -18.84 5.73
CA MET A 97 -3.02 -18.74 4.28
C MET A 97 -1.57 -18.52 3.82
N PRO A 98 -1.21 -18.94 2.60
CA PRO A 98 0.12 -18.68 2.04
C PRO A 98 0.28 -17.21 1.68
N VAL A 99 1.37 -16.59 2.14
CA VAL A 99 1.68 -15.17 1.96
C VAL A 99 3.14 -15.01 1.58
N ILE A 100 3.42 -14.13 0.62
CA ILE A 100 4.76 -13.63 0.33
C ILE A 100 4.97 -12.37 1.19
N VAL A 101 5.94 -12.42 2.08
CA VAL A 101 6.30 -11.26 2.91
C VAL A 101 7.40 -10.48 2.22
N ARG A 102 7.15 -9.20 1.96
CA ARG A 102 8.15 -8.26 1.42
C ARG A 102 8.34 -7.10 2.39
N ASP A 103 9.60 -6.84 2.70
CA ASP A 103 9.99 -5.65 3.45
C ASP A 103 10.04 -4.44 2.51
N ILE A 104 8.94 -3.72 2.44
CA ILE A 104 8.78 -2.53 1.59
C ILE A 104 8.16 -1.39 2.39
N ASP A 105 8.55 -0.17 2.02
CA ASP A 105 7.99 1.03 2.63
C ASP A 105 6.48 1.19 2.34
N ARG A 106 5.79 2.00 3.16
CA ARG A 106 4.34 2.20 3.04
C ARG A 106 3.94 2.80 1.69
N ASP A 107 4.73 3.70 1.13
CA ASP A 107 4.42 4.33 -0.15
C ASP A 107 4.59 3.36 -1.32
N ALA A 108 5.63 2.51 -1.30
CA ALA A 108 5.78 1.44 -2.28
C ALA A 108 4.64 0.42 -2.17
N ALA A 109 4.25 0.05 -0.95
CA ALA A 109 3.12 -0.84 -0.69
C ALA A 109 1.81 -0.26 -1.23
N THR A 110 1.56 1.04 -1.02
CA THR A 110 0.39 1.76 -1.57
C THR A 110 0.35 1.69 -3.10
N ILE A 111 1.47 1.93 -3.77
CA ILE A 111 1.56 1.87 -5.24
C ILE A 111 1.25 0.46 -5.74
N ILE A 112 1.84 -0.56 -5.14
CA ILE A 112 1.61 -1.97 -5.51
C ILE A 112 0.15 -2.36 -5.29
N MET A 113 -0.43 -1.98 -4.14
CA MET A 113 -1.82 -2.25 -3.81
C MET A 113 -2.77 -1.64 -4.86
N VAL A 114 -2.56 -0.38 -5.22
CA VAL A 114 -3.37 0.31 -6.23
C VAL A 114 -3.20 -0.37 -7.59
N ASP A 115 -1.97 -0.62 -8.04
CA ASP A 115 -1.70 -1.20 -9.36
C ASP A 115 -2.28 -2.61 -9.50
N SER A 116 -2.19 -3.44 -8.45
CA SER A 116 -2.77 -4.79 -8.45
C SER A 116 -4.30 -4.81 -8.54
N ASN A 117 -4.96 -3.75 -8.11
CA ASN A 117 -6.42 -3.65 -8.13
C ASN A 117 -6.96 -2.90 -9.35
N LEU A 118 -6.23 -1.91 -9.90
CA LEU A 118 -6.68 -1.15 -11.08
C LEU A 118 -6.85 -2.00 -12.34
N GLN A 119 -6.28 -3.20 -12.37
CA GLN A 119 -6.44 -4.16 -13.49
C GLN A 119 -7.79 -4.90 -13.45
N ARG A 120 -8.61 -4.71 -12.41
CA ARG A 120 -9.94 -5.32 -12.32
C ARG A 120 -10.92 -4.60 -13.23
N GLU A 121 -11.79 -5.36 -13.89
CA GLU A 121 -12.79 -4.81 -14.81
C GLU A 121 -13.91 -4.02 -14.10
N ASN A 122 -14.32 -4.48 -12.92
CA ASN A 122 -15.47 -3.93 -12.19
C ASN A 122 -15.08 -3.08 -10.99
N ILE A 123 -14.45 -1.92 -11.25
CA ILE A 123 -14.11 -0.93 -10.21
C ILE A 123 -15.06 0.26 -10.33
N LEU A 124 -15.63 0.67 -9.20
CA LEU A 124 -16.46 1.88 -9.18
C LEU A 124 -15.63 3.11 -9.55
N PRO A 125 -16.21 4.10 -10.27
CA PRO A 125 -15.50 5.34 -10.58
C PRO A 125 -14.95 6.07 -9.35
N SER A 126 -15.68 6.03 -8.22
CA SER A 126 -15.27 6.59 -6.93
C SER A 126 -14.05 5.88 -6.33
N GLU A 127 -14.07 4.54 -6.33
CA GLU A 127 -12.92 3.73 -5.87
C GLU A 127 -11.70 3.97 -6.75
N ARG A 128 -11.89 4.06 -8.07
CA ARG A 128 -10.81 4.36 -9.02
C ARG A 128 -10.21 5.74 -8.79
N ALA A 129 -11.04 6.76 -8.57
CA ALA A 129 -10.58 8.11 -8.30
C ALA A 129 -9.78 8.18 -6.98
N GLN A 130 -10.26 7.53 -5.92
CA GLN A 130 -9.57 7.44 -4.65
C GLN A 130 -8.23 6.70 -4.76
N ALA A 131 -8.21 5.59 -5.50
CA ALA A 131 -7.00 4.81 -5.74
C ALA A 131 -5.92 5.64 -6.47
N TYR A 132 -6.30 6.37 -7.52
CA TYR A 132 -5.36 7.26 -8.22
C TYR A 132 -4.85 8.38 -7.32
N LYS A 133 -5.71 8.97 -6.49
CA LYS A 133 -5.31 9.98 -5.50
C LYS A 133 -4.26 9.41 -4.54
N MET A 134 -4.50 8.25 -3.95
CA MET A 134 -3.57 7.58 -3.03
C MET A 134 -2.24 7.27 -3.71
N LYS A 135 -2.26 6.76 -4.94
CA LYS A 135 -1.05 6.48 -5.72
C LYS A 135 -0.26 7.76 -6.00
N LEU A 136 -0.93 8.83 -6.41
CA LEU A 136 -0.28 10.11 -6.69
C LEU A 136 0.38 10.71 -5.45
N GLU A 137 -0.29 10.63 -4.29
CA GLU A 137 0.25 11.08 -3.01
C GLU A 137 1.47 10.26 -2.58
N ALA A 138 1.43 8.93 -2.74
CA ALA A 138 2.56 8.04 -2.45
C ALA A 138 3.76 8.36 -3.35
N ILE A 139 3.55 8.58 -4.65
CA ILE A 139 4.61 8.97 -5.59
C ILE A 139 5.20 10.33 -5.21
N ARG A 140 4.37 11.30 -4.82
CA ARG A 140 4.84 12.63 -4.40
C ARG A 140 5.70 12.56 -3.13
N ARG A 141 5.28 11.81 -2.11
CA ARG A 141 6.07 11.59 -0.90
C ARG A 141 7.42 10.94 -1.22
N LYS A 142 7.40 9.91 -2.05
CA LYS A 142 8.62 9.22 -2.50
C LYS A 142 9.57 10.10 -3.29
N ALA A 143 9.04 11.08 -4.03
CA ALA A 143 9.82 12.08 -4.75
C ALA A 143 10.29 13.25 -3.85
N GLY A 144 10.05 13.22 -2.54
CA GLY A 144 10.42 14.29 -1.61
C GLY A 144 9.60 15.58 -1.75
N ARG A 145 8.45 15.55 -2.43
CA ARG A 145 7.56 16.71 -2.56
C ARG A 145 6.55 16.70 -1.42
N PRO A 146 6.33 17.84 -0.73
CA PRO A 146 5.31 17.94 0.31
C PRO A 146 3.93 17.66 -0.30
N VAL A 147 3.16 16.80 0.37
CA VAL A 147 1.77 16.52 0.01
C VAL A 147 0.92 17.67 0.52
N PRO A 148 0.15 18.38 -0.32
CA PRO A 148 -0.76 19.40 0.15
C PRO A 148 -1.81 18.78 1.06
N PRO A 149 -2.21 19.46 2.16
CA PRO A 149 -3.25 18.96 3.04
C PRO A 149 -4.55 18.73 2.26
N PRO A 150 -5.36 17.72 2.64
CA PRO A 150 -6.62 17.44 1.97
C PRO A 150 -7.51 18.67 1.95
N GLN A 151 -8.17 18.92 0.81
CA GLN A 151 -9.00 20.10 0.53
C GLN A 151 -10.26 20.20 1.42
N GLY A 152 -10.17 20.06 2.67
CA GLY A 152 -11.23 20.26 3.66
C GLY A 152 -10.74 20.98 4.90
N TYR A 153 -9.43 21.00 5.12
CA TYR A 153 -8.82 21.57 6.32
C TYR A 153 -8.73 23.11 6.31
N GLN A 154 -8.77 23.73 5.12
CA GLN A 154 -8.72 25.20 5.02
C GLN A 154 -9.97 25.93 5.51
N ARG A 155 -11.12 25.24 5.63
CA ARG A 155 -12.35 25.86 6.14
C ARG A 155 -12.41 25.98 7.67
N LEU A 156 -11.57 25.25 8.40
CA LEU A 156 -11.57 25.28 9.86
C LEU A 156 -10.56 26.27 10.46
N LEU A 157 -9.61 26.78 9.67
CA LEU A 157 -8.60 27.74 10.14
C LEU A 157 -8.93 29.22 9.79
N CYS A 158 -9.92 29.45 8.93
CA CYS A 158 -10.52 30.77 8.77
C CYS A 158 -11.74 30.88 9.68
N GLY A 159 -11.55 30.63 10.97
CA GLY A 159 -12.48 31.05 12.00
C GLY A 159 -12.59 32.56 11.92
N HIS A 160 -13.73 33.02 11.42
CA HIS A 160 -14.19 34.39 11.47
C HIS A 160 -14.04 34.88 12.90
N VAL A 161 -13.06 35.73 13.15
CA VAL A 161 -13.00 36.55 14.35
C VAL A 161 -13.96 37.69 14.08
N PRO A 162 -15.14 37.80 14.75
CA PRO A 162 -15.95 38.96 14.64
C PRO A 162 -15.18 40.14 15.29
N ALA A 163 -14.85 41.12 14.48
CA ALA A 163 -14.45 42.43 14.97
C ALA A 163 -15.72 43.15 15.44
N ASP A 164 -16.00 43.02 16.72
CA ASP A 164 -16.93 43.93 17.41
C ASP A 164 -16.43 44.11 18.84
N LEU A 165 -15.79 45.26 19.06
CA LEU A 165 -16.01 46.26 20.11
C LEU A 165 -14.93 47.31 20.06
#